data_2fd1f5c94f5559eb45982bddfb18b991
#
_entry.id   2fd1f5c94f5559eb45982bddfb18b991
#
_cell.length_a   1.000
_cell.length_b   1.000
_cell.length_c   1.000
_cell.angle_alpha   90.00
_cell.angle_beta   90.00
_cell.angle_gamma   90.00
#
_symmetry.space_group_name_H-M   'P 1'
#
loop_
_entity.id
_entity.type
_entity.pdbx_description
1 polymer ?
#
loop_
_entity_poly.entity_id
_entity_poly.type
_entity_poly.pdbx_seq_one_letter_code
_entity_poly.pdbx_strand_id
1 'polypeptide(L)'
;MAKDNFNSPDYYAIDKLFSEENILIRNITREWVKTNVSPIIENAVQNDEFPFDFVKGISDIGGFGPFLPEKYGGAEIDLMSYGLMMQELERGDSSLRVLSSIQSGLVMKLIYDYGSEQQKLNYLLPLSKVKW
;
A
#
# COMPACT_ATOMS: atom_id res chain seq x y z
N MET A 1 11.20 -21.48 5.32
CA MET A 1 10.35 -20.61 4.49
C MET A 1 8.91 -20.79 4.94
N ALA A 2 8.36 -19.82 5.65
CA ALA A 2 6.94 -19.81 5.96
C ALA A 2 6.16 -19.78 4.62
N LYS A 3 5.35 -20.79 4.40
CA LYS A 3 4.56 -20.91 3.19
C LYS A 3 3.29 -20.13 3.42
N ASP A 4 3.05 -19.05 2.68
CA ASP A 4 1.74 -18.41 2.69
C ASP A 4 0.71 -19.38 2.11
N ASN A 5 0.03 -20.07 3.02
CA ASN A 5 -1.01 -21.06 2.69
C ASN A 5 -2.40 -20.43 2.63
N PHE A 6 -2.50 -19.10 2.76
CA PHE A 6 -3.77 -18.42 2.73
C PHE A 6 -4.40 -18.52 1.34
N ASN A 7 -5.53 -19.16 1.28
CA ASN A 7 -6.40 -19.19 0.10
C ASN A 7 -7.75 -18.61 0.51
N SER A 8 -8.04 -17.42 0.01
CA SER A 8 -9.32 -16.74 0.26
C SER A 8 -10.38 -17.28 -0.71
N PRO A 9 -11.30 -18.14 -0.26
CA PRO A 9 -12.39 -18.58 -1.12
C PRO A 9 -13.38 -17.41 -1.31
N ASP A 10 -13.68 -17.09 -2.56
CA ASP A 10 -14.70 -16.08 -2.90
C ASP A 10 -16.08 -16.73 -3.03
N TYR A 11 -16.71 -17.04 -1.89
CA TYR A 11 -18.02 -17.70 -1.82
C TYR A 11 -19.15 -16.90 -2.50
N TYR A 12 -19.04 -15.59 -2.52
CA TYR A 12 -20.04 -14.69 -3.09
C TYR A 12 -19.71 -14.24 -4.50
N ALA A 13 -18.63 -14.71 -5.07
CA ALA A 13 -18.11 -14.30 -6.37
C ALA A 13 -17.93 -12.76 -6.48
N ILE A 14 -17.46 -12.14 -5.41
CA ILE A 14 -17.27 -10.69 -5.31
C ILE A 14 -16.25 -10.21 -6.36
N ASP A 15 -15.27 -11.04 -6.71
CA ASP A 15 -14.28 -10.72 -7.75
C ASP A 15 -14.92 -10.33 -9.09
N LYS A 16 -16.13 -10.80 -9.37
CA LYS A 16 -16.88 -10.43 -10.59
C LYS A 16 -17.36 -8.97 -10.61
N LEU A 17 -17.36 -8.30 -9.45
CA LEU A 17 -17.77 -6.91 -9.30
C LEU A 17 -16.59 -5.95 -9.51
N PHE A 18 -15.35 -6.46 -9.52
CA PHE A 18 -14.15 -5.67 -9.66
C PHE A 18 -13.75 -5.52 -11.13
N SER A 19 -13.18 -4.36 -11.46
CA SER A 19 -12.55 -4.15 -12.75
C SER A 19 -11.26 -4.98 -12.89
N GLU A 20 -10.79 -5.16 -14.11
CA GLU A 20 -9.50 -5.82 -14.36
C GLU A 20 -8.35 -5.06 -13.66
N GLU A 21 -8.42 -3.73 -13.62
CA GLU A 21 -7.45 -2.88 -12.92
C GLU A 21 -7.46 -3.12 -11.41
N ASN A 22 -8.65 -3.18 -10.78
CA ASN A 22 -8.79 -3.48 -9.35
C ASN A 22 -8.12 -4.83 -9.02
N ILE A 23 -8.40 -5.86 -9.83
CA ILE A 23 -7.83 -7.20 -9.67
C ILE A 23 -6.32 -7.17 -9.86
N LEU A 24 -5.82 -6.45 -10.85
CA LEU A 24 -4.39 -6.33 -11.13
C LEU A 24 -3.65 -5.70 -9.94
N ILE A 25 -4.13 -4.57 -9.41
CA ILE A 25 -3.53 -3.87 -8.28
C ILE A 25 -3.53 -4.76 -7.03
N ARG A 26 -4.64 -5.44 -6.75
CA ARG A 26 -4.71 -6.42 -5.66
C ARG A 26 -3.65 -7.52 -5.83
N ASN A 27 -3.53 -8.08 -7.01
CA ASN A 27 -2.61 -9.20 -7.27
C ASN A 27 -1.14 -8.77 -7.18
N ILE A 28 -0.79 -7.57 -7.65
CA ILE A 28 0.56 -7.00 -7.49
C ILE A 28 0.89 -6.86 -6.00
N THR A 29 -0.01 -6.28 -5.22
CA THR A 29 0.19 -6.10 -3.77
C THR A 29 0.29 -7.45 -3.06
N ARG A 30 -0.58 -8.40 -3.40
CA ARG A 30 -0.56 -9.77 -2.86
C ARG A 30 0.77 -10.48 -3.11
N GLU A 31 1.26 -10.40 -4.34
CA GLU A 31 2.52 -11.04 -4.70
C GLU A 31 3.70 -10.40 -3.98
N TRP A 32 3.70 -9.07 -3.86
CA TRP A 32 4.72 -8.36 -3.09
C TRP A 32 4.71 -8.80 -1.62
N VAL A 33 3.54 -8.90 -0.99
CA VAL A 33 3.39 -9.37 0.41
C VAL A 33 3.91 -10.80 0.55
N LYS A 34 3.52 -11.71 -0.35
CA LYS A 34 3.98 -13.11 -0.32
C LYS A 34 5.49 -13.24 -0.43
N THR A 35 6.10 -12.43 -1.29
CA THR A 35 7.52 -12.54 -1.61
C THR A 35 8.40 -11.84 -0.58
N ASN A 36 7.98 -10.67 -0.11
CA ASN A 36 8.85 -9.79 0.70
C ASN A 36 8.47 -9.75 2.18
N VAL A 37 7.20 -9.95 2.53
CA VAL A 37 6.72 -9.81 3.91
C VAL A 37 6.60 -11.18 4.58
N SER A 38 5.82 -12.08 4.01
CA SER A 38 5.49 -13.38 4.62
C SER A 38 6.71 -14.21 5.05
N PRO A 39 7.87 -14.18 4.35
CA PRO A 39 9.02 -14.98 4.76
C PRO A 39 9.72 -14.50 6.04
N ILE A 40 9.56 -13.22 6.40
CA ILE A 40 10.37 -12.59 7.45
C ILE A 40 9.56 -11.99 8.59
N ILE A 41 8.27 -11.73 8.39
CA ILE A 41 7.44 -10.97 9.34
C ILE A 41 7.33 -11.67 10.71
N GLU A 42 7.17 -12.98 10.74
CA GLU A 42 7.05 -13.74 11.99
C GLU A 42 8.30 -13.56 12.86
N ASN A 43 9.48 -13.69 12.28
CA ASN A 43 10.74 -13.51 13.00
C ASN A 43 10.95 -12.05 13.45
N ALA A 44 10.58 -11.09 12.61
CA ALA A 44 10.67 -9.67 12.95
C ALA A 44 9.78 -9.32 14.16
N VAL A 45 8.52 -9.80 14.15
CA VAL A 45 7.59 -9.59 15.27
C VAL A 45 8.10 -10.27 16.57
N GLN A 46 8.64 -11.48 16.48
CA GLN A 46 9.21 -12.17 17.65
C GLN A 46 10.40 -11.45 18.28
N ASN A 47 11.14 -10.68 17.48
CA ASN A 47 12.30 -9.90 17.92
C ASN A 47 11.98 -8.42 18.22
N ASP A 48 10.70 -8.02 18.19
CA ASP A 48 10.29 -6.62 18.32
C ASP A 48 10.96 -5.69 17.28
N GLU A 49 11.20 -6.19 16.06
CA GLU A 49 11.84 -5.45 14.96
C GLU A 49 10.84 -5.07 13.89
N PHE A 50 10.99 -3.85 13.34
CA PHE A 50 10.30 -3.44 12.12
C PHE A 50 11.30 -3.37 10.96
N PRO A 51 11.15 -4.22 9.91
CA PRO A 51 12.03 -4.19 8.75
C PRO A 51 11.80 -2.93 7.92
N PHE A 52 12.69 -1.93 8.02
CA PHE A 52 12.54 -0.65 7.31
C PHE A 52 12.53 -0.77 5.79
N ASP A 53 13.04 -1.86 5.23
CA ASP A 53 12.95 -2.16 3.79
C ASP A 53 11.49 -2.27 3.31
N PHE A 54 10.55 -2.57 4.19
CA PHE A 54 9.12 -2.57 3.85
C PHE A 54 8.62 -1.18 3.47
N VAL A 55 9.16 -0.12 4.06
CA VAL A 55 8.77 1.26 3.73
C VAL A 55 9.10 1.56 2.27
N LYS A 56 10.31 1.20 1.87
CA LYS A 56 10.72 1.34 0.47
C LYS A 56 9.90 0.43 -0.45
N GLY A 57 9.69 -0.83 -0.07
CA GLY A 57 8.89 -1.78 -0.84
C GLY A 57 7.45 -1.31 -1.06
N ILE A 58 6.79 -0.75 -0.04
CA ILE A 58 5.46 -0.14 -0.17
C ILE A 58 5.50 1.04 -1.16
N SER A 59 6.52 1.89 -1.09
CA SER A 59 6.70 2.98 -2.06
C SER A 59 6.88 2.45 -3.49
N ASP A 60 7.68 1.40 -3.67
CA ASP A 60 7.99 0.83 -4.98
C ASP A 60 6.74 0.22 -5.67
N ILE A 61 5.80 -0.33 -4.90
CA ILE A 61 4.50 -0.79 -5.42
C ILE A 61 3.44 0.32 -5.49
N GLY A 62 3.82 1.57 -5.25
CA GLY A 62 2.92 2.72 -5.31
C GLY A 62 1.97 2.83 -4.11
N GLY A 63 2.29 2.25 -2.95
CA GLY A 63 1.40 2.21 -1.79
C GLY A 63 1.26 3.52 -1.00
N PHE A 64 2.00 4.58 -1.36
CA PHE A 64 1.88 5.89 -0.72
C PHE A 64 1.22 6.92 -1.63
N GLY A 65 0.01 7.35 -1.27
CA GLY A 65 -0.79 8.31 -2.01
C GLY A 65 -1.24 7.85 -3.41
N PRO A 66 -1.60 6.56 -3.62
CA PRO A 66 -1.84 6.03 -4.95
C PRO A 66 -3.02 6.70 -5.68
N PHE A 67 -3.98 7.24 -4.95
CA PHE A 67 -5.14 7.96 -5.48
C PHE A 67 -4.85 9.43 -5.85
N LEU A 68 -3.64 9.93 -5.58
CA LEU A 68 -3.26 11.29 -5.94
C LEU A 68 -2.90 11.39 -7.42
N PRO A 69 -2.99 12.60 -8.02
CA PRO A 69 -2.53 12.85 -9.38
C PRO A 69 -1.05 12.51 -9.59
N GLU A 70 -0.71 12.05 -10.80
CA GLU A 70 0.66 11.69 -11.18
C GLU A 70 1.68 12.80 -10.91
N LYS A 71 1.30 14.06 -11.13
CA LYS A 71 2.18 15.22 -10.86
C LYS A 71 2.64 15.31 -9.39
N TYR A 72 1.94 14.65 -8.48
CA TYR A 72 2.27 14.58 -7.06
C TYR A 72 2.76 13.19 -6.62
N GLY A 73 3.05 12.31 -7.57
CA GLY A 73 3.61 11.00 -7.33
C GLY A 73 2.59 9.89 -7.07
N GLY A 74 1.30 10.16 -7.27
CA GLY A 74 0.24 9.14 -7.27
C GLY A 74 0.12 8.42 -8.61
N ALA A 75 -0.85 7.55 -8.71
CA ALA A 75 -1.19 6.79 -9.92
C ALA A 75 -2.67 6.95 -10.31
N GLU A 76 -3.39 7.87 -9.66
CA GLU A 76 -4.81 8.18 -9.89
C GLU A 76 -5.74 6.97 -9.79
N ILE A 77 -5.35 5.94 -9.01
CA ILE A 77 -6.18 4.75 -8.83
C ILE A 77 -7.49 5.08 -8.10
N ASP A 78 -8.53 4.31 -8.37
CA ASP A 78 -9.79 4.45 -7.68
C ASP A 78 -9.71 3.96 -6.21
N LEU A 79 -10.73 4.33 -5.41
CA LEU A 79 -10.78 3.97 -4.00
C LEU A 79 -11.02 2.47 -3.76
N MET A 80 -11.57 1.75 -4.75
CA MET A 80 -11.72 0.30 -4.68
C MET A 80 -10.36 -0.39 -4.79
N SER A 81 -9.54 0.01 -5.77
CA SER A 81 -8.15 -0.44 -5.91
C SER A 81 -7.34 -0.16 -4.65
N TYR A 82 -7.49 1.06 -4.10
CA TYR A 82 -6.83 1.42 -2.84
C TYR A 82 -7.28 0.51 -1.67
N GLY A 83 -8.58 0.26 -1.54
CA GLY A 83 -9.11 -0.65 -0.51
C GLY A 83 -8.57 -2.08 -0.64
N LEU A 84 -8.50 -2.61 -1.85
CA LEU A 84 -7.94 -3.94 -2.12
C LEU A 84 -6.43 -4.00 -1.82
N MET A 85 -5.68 -2.94 -2.14
CA MET A 85 -4.27 -2.82 -1.74
C MET A 85 -4.13 -2.85 -0.22
N MET A 86 -4.93 -2.07 0.51
CA MET A 86 -4.93 -2.05 1.99
C MET A 86 -5.25 -3.42 2.57
N GLN A 87 -6.20 -4.15 1.99
CA GLN A 87 -6.55 -5.51 2.40
C GLN A 87 -5.36 -6.48 2.28
N GLU A 88 -4.60 -6.39 1.20
CA GLU A 88 -3.44 -7.29 1.00
C GLU A 88 -2.27 -6.90 1.92
N LEU A 89 -2.05 -5.62 2.19
CA LEU A 89 -1.07 -5.19 3.18
C LEU A 89 -1.44 -5.66 4.58
N GLU A 90 -2.72 -5.52 4.98
CA GLU A 90 -3.24 -6.02 6.28
C GLU A 90 -3.06 -7.52 6.42
N ARG A 91 -3.26 -8.29 5.34
CA ARG A 91 -3.03 -9.72 5.31
C ARG A 91 -1.56 -10.09 5.59
N GLY A 92 -0.63 -9.24 5.17
CA GLY A 92 0.79 -9.40 5.46
C GLY A 92 1.11 -9.10 6.92
N ASP A 93 0.79 -7.89 7.33
CA ASP A 93 0.88 -7.40 8.71
C ASP A 93 0.12 -6.08 8.86
N SER A 94 -0.58 -5.91 9.98
CA SER A 94 -1.36 -4.70 10.27
C SER A 94 -0.53 -3.43 10.26
N SER A 95 0.75 -3.48 10.65
CA SER A 95 1.64 -2.31 10.67
C SER A 95 1.88 -1.74 9.27
N LEU A 96 1.94 -2.60 8.24
CA LEU A 96 2.12 -2.18 6.85
C LEU A 96 0.90 -1.41 6.33
N ARG A 97 -0.30 -1.94 6.61
CA ARG A 97 -1.53 -1.24 6.25
C ARG A 97 -1.67 0.08 7.01
N VAL A 98 -1.37 0.10 8.33
CA VAL A 98 -1.42 1.31 9.15
C VAL A 98 -0.45 2.36 8.60
N LEU A 99 0.80 1.98 8.35
CA LEU A 99 1.81 2.86 7.76
C LEU A 99 1.32 3.48 6.43
N SER A 100 0.87 2.64 5.49
CA SER A 100 0.38 3.11 4.20
C SER A 100 -0.84 4.00 4.32
N SER A 101 -1.82 3.64 5.16
CA SER A 101 -3.06 4.41 5.32
C SER A 101 -2.84 5.75 6.03
N ILE A 102 -1.98 5.82 7.03
CA ILE A 102 -1.65 7.08 7.70
C ILE A 102 -0.91 8.00 6.73
N GLN A 103 0.13 7.48 6.08
CA GLN A 103 0.91 8.27 5.13
C GLN A 103 0.03 8.81 3.99
N SER A 104 -0.78 7.94 3.38
CA SER A 104 -1.65 8.31 2.25
C SER A 104 -2.85 9.15 2.68
N GLY A 105 -3.63 8.65 3.65
CA GLY A 105 -4.93 9.21 3.99
C GLY A 105 -4.87 10.42 4.93
N LEU A 106 -3.98 10.38 5.93
CA LEU A 106 -3.89 11.48 6.89
C LEU A 106 -2.85 12.53 6.48
N VAL A 107 -1.67 12.12 6.01
CA VAL A 107 -0.60 13.08 5.69
C VAL A 107 -0.76 13.62 4.27
N MET A 108 -0.64 12.75 3.27
CA MET A 108 -0.61 13.20 1.87
C MET A 108 -1.96 13.76 1.42
N LYS A 109 -3.07 13.15 1.82
CA LYS A 109 -4.42 13.61 1.47
C LYS A 109 -4.72 15.00 2.07
N LEU A 110 -4.32 15.26 3.32
CA LEU A 110 -4.47 16.58 3.92
C LEU A 110 -3.66 17.66 3.19
N ILE A 111 -2.41 17.36 2.85
CA ILE A 111 -1.59 18.30 2.07
C ILE A 111 -2.23 18.54 0.70
N TYR A 112 -2.76 17.50 0.07
CA TYR A 112 -3.42 17.62 -1.21
C TYR A 112 -4.68 18.48 -1.18
N ASP A 113 -5.53 18.26 -0.17
CA ASP A 113 -6.83 18.95 -0.10
C ASP A 113 -6.69 20.41 0.37
N TYR A 114 -5.78 20.69 1.32
CA TYR A 114 -5.73 21.97 2.03
C TYR A 114 -4.42 22.74 1.84
N GLY A 115 -3.38 22.09 1.31
CA GLY A 115 -2.09 22.72 1.07
C GLY A 115 -2.11 23.68 -0.12
N SER A 116 -1.26 24.72 -0.06
CA SER A 116 -0.98 25.55 -1.24
C SER A 116 -0.29 24.73 -2.34
N GLU A 117 -0.34 25.20 -3.61
CA GLU A 117 0.38 24.52 -4.71
C GLU A 117 1.86 24.33 -4.41
N GLN A 118 2.49 25.33 -3.78
CA GLN A 118 3.89 25.22 -3.38
C GLN A 118 4.14 24.11 -2.35
N GLN A 119 3.22 23.96 -1.37
CA GLN A 119 3.30 22.86 -0.39
C GLN A 119 3.09 21.50 -1.04
N LYS A 120 2.10 21.38 -1.94
CA LYS A 120 1.86 20.14 -2.68
C LYS A 120 3.09 19.70 -3.47
N LEU A 121 3.69 20.62 -4.23
CA LEU A 121 4.88 20.32 -5.02
C LEU A 121 6.11 19.98 -4.17
N ASN A 122 6.26 20.66 -3.03
CA ASN A 122 7.43 20.44 -2.16
C ASN A 122 7.36 19.13 -1.38
N TYR A 123 6.16 18.68 -0.99
CA TYR A 123 6.02 17.57 -0.04
C TYR A 123 5.48 16.28 -0.65
N LEU A 124 4.48 16.33 -1.55
CA LEU A 124 3.79 15.11 -1.96
C LEU A 124 4.68 14.13 -2.72
N LEU A 125 5.45 14.61 -3.68
CA LEU A 125 6.35 13.74 -4.46
C LEU A 125 7.48 13.12 -3.60
N PRO A 126 8.18 13.86 -2.72
CA PRO A 126 9.12 13.25 -1.78
C PRO A 126 8.46 12.23 -0.84
N LEU A 127 7.25 12.52 -0.33
CA LEU A 127 6.48 11.61 0.53
C LEU A 127 6.14 10.29 -0.17
N SER A 128 5.72 10.33 -1.44
CA SER A 128 5.38 9.12 -2.19
C SER A 128 6.60 8.25 -2.48
N LYS A 129 7.79 8.86 -2.61
CA LYS A 129 9.05 8.19 -2.97
C LYS A 129 9.98 7.91 -1.78
N VAL A 130 9.52 8.23 -0.55
CA VAL A 130 10.34 8.06 0.69
C VAL A 130 11.70 8.73 0.55
N LYS A 131 11.71 9.94 -0.01
CA LYS A 131 12.93 10.76 -0.18
C LYS A 131 12.93 11.88 0.86
N TRP A 132 13.67 11.64 1.95
CA TRP A 132 13.94 12.60 3.03
C TRP A 132 15.42 12.73 3.25
#